data_c57ca3acdb525ea7b42b2d869880bdb0
#
_entry.id   c57ca3acdb525ea7b42b2d869880bdb0
#
_cell.length_a   1.000
_cell.length_b   1.000
_cell.length_c   1.000
_cell.angle_alpha   90.00
_cell.angle_beta   90.00
_cell.angle_gamma   90.00
#
_symmetry.space_group_name_H-M   'P 1'
#
loop_
_entity.id
_entity.type
_entity.pdbx_description
1 polymer ?
#
loop_
_entity_poly.entity_id
_entity_poly.type
_entity_poly.pdbx_seq_one_letter_code
_entity_poly.pdbx_strand_id
1 'polypeptide(L)'
;WNLPVHWNLKFQVSFMTLPEAYACTPDGMEIDRYGNLILSCPNYADEHMSGCVLRITKDRRVEKWFDVPVHPETGVARNMGIAFDGNWNIYLCDNQGWSERPELLYKGRVLKCEVDDAGNIKKTTVIADHMEHPNGIRIRGEYMYVTQSYLHPVKDPSGKLVSCVYRFRLDEHDIDITNTLEDPHILTTFITQNPETQYGADGIAFDSAGNLYVGNFGDGEVWKLVLNQDGSLKEKSLFAKNPEELKSTDGMVFDENGNLYIADFCANAIVKVTKDGYVSRLAQSPDCDGLDGGLDQPGEPIIYDGKIVASCFDLVTGPGKVNTAHEMPATLAEVDIS
;
A
#
# COMPACT_ATOMS: atom_id res chain seq x y z
N TRP A 1 18.79 19.95 15.13
CA TRP A 1 17.66 19.67 14.22
C TRP A 1 16.38 20.08 14.95
N ASN A 2 15.89 21.30 14.73
CA ASN A 2 14.60 21.74 15.25
C ASN A 2 13.55 21.46 14.19
N LEU A 3 12.89 20.29 14.26
CA LEU A 3 11.61 20.12 13.61
C LEU A 3 10.60 21.05 14.32
N PRO A 4 9.73 21.75 13.61
CA PRO A 4 8.68 22.52 14.25
C PRO A 4 7.79 21.55 15.04
N VAL A 5 7.76 21.70 16.35
CA VAL A 5 6.90 20.91 17.24
C VAL A 5 5.47 21.45 17.04
N HIS A 6 4.68 20.73 16.27
CA HIS A 6 3.25 20.99 16.15
C HIS A 6 2.56 20.52 17.45
N TRP A 7 2.32 21.44 18.37
CA TRP A 7 1.71 21.19 19.70
C TRP A 7 0.28 20.63 19.66
N ASN A 8 -0.30 20.44 18.47
CA ASN A 8 -1.66 19.93 18.28
C ASN A 8 -1.71 18.52 17.66
N LEU A 9 -0.60 17.79 17.62
CA LEU A 9 -0.61 16.41 17.15
C LEU A 9 -1.36 15.53 18.18
N LYS A 10 -2.29 14.72 17.66
CA LYS A 10 -3.12 13.85 18.49
C LYS A 10 -2.31 12.69 19.03
N PHE A 11 -2.65 12.27 20.25
CA PHE A 11 -2.07 11.07 20.83
C PHE A 11 -2.50 9.83 20.03
N GLN A 12 -1.55 8.99 19.75
CA GLN A 12 -1.75 7.67 19.18
C GLN A 12 -1.86 6.65 20.30
N VAL A 13 -2.63 5.60 20.06
CA VAL A 13 -2.73 4.47 20.97
C VAL A 13 -2.38 3.21 20.19
N SER A 14 -1.68 2.28 20.80
CA SER A 14 -1.47 0.99 20.17
C SER A 14 -2.83 0.31 19.94
N PHE A 15 -3.14 0.02 18.67
CA PHE A 15 -4.32 -0.77 18.34
C PHE A 15 -4.09 -2.20 18.80
N MET A 16 -2.95 -2.78 18.43
CA MET A 16 -2.54 -4.11 18.87
C MET A 16 -1.11 -4.45 18.45
N THR A 17 -0.55 -5.46 19.12
CA THR A 17 0.62 -6.20 18.65
C THR A 17 0.18 -7.41 17.82
N LEU A 18 1.02 -7.82 16.86
CA LEU A 18 0.78 -8.97 16.00
C LEU A 18 1.55 -10.19 16.48
N PRO A 19 1.05 -11.41 16.20
CA PRO A 19 1.76 -12.64 16.59
C PRO A 19 3.10 -12.81 15.85
N GLU A 20 4.20 -12.81 16.58
CA GLU A 20 5.57 -12.93 16.06
C GLU A 20 5.81 -14.21 15.23
N ALA A 21 5.03 -15.26 15.48
CA ALA A 21 5.18 -16.54 14.79
C ALA A 21 4.88 -16.47 13.27
N TYR A 22 4.17 -15.43 12.81
CA TYR A 22 3.77 -15.32 11.40
C TYR A 22 3.57 -13.89 10.90
N ALA A 23 3.90 -12.88 11.69
CA ALA A 23 3.82 -11.48 11.26
C ALA A 23 5.01 -10.67 11.80
N CYS A 24 5.85 -10.19 10.90
CA CYS A 24 6.98 -9.32 11.22
C CYS A 24 6.99 -8.01 10.41
N THR A 25 6.28 -7.97 9.28
CA THR A 25 6.17 -6.77 8.46
C THR A 25 4.74 -6.71 7.91
N PRO A 26 3.81 -5.99 8.57
CA PRO A 26 2.43 -5.78 8.08
C PRO A 26 2.37 -4.65 7.06
N ASP A 27 1.41 -4.71 6.13
CA ASP A 27 1.24 -3.72 5.07
C ASP A 27 -0.24 -3.49 4.74
N GLY A 28 -0.71 -3.91 3.57
CA GLY A 28 -2.03 -3.63 3.02
C GLY A 28 -3.19 -4.08 3.90
N MET A 29 -4.23 -3.27 3.98
CA MET A 29 -5.42 -3.55 4.78
C MET A 29 -6.71 -3.38 4.00
N GLU A 30 -7.71 -4.20 4.34
CA GLU A 30 -9.10 -4.11 3.85
C GLU A 30 -10.09 -4.56 4.93
N ILE A 31 -11.38 -4.30 4.72
CA ILE A 31 -12.46 -4.78 5.60
C ILE A 31 -13.27 -5.82 4.85
N ASP A 32 -13.44 -7.01 5.45
CA ASP A 32 -14.25 -8.07 4.85
C ASP A 32 -15.76 -7.80 5.00
N ARG A 33 -16.59 -8.63 4.34
CA ARG A 33 -18.06 -8.54 4.39
C ARG A 33 -18.66 -8.69 5.79
N TYR A 34 -17.90 -9.18 6.75
CA TYR A 34 -18.33 -9.37 8.14
C TYR A 34 -17.86 -8.23 9.05
N GLY A 35 -17.09 -7.28 8.49
CA GLY A 35 -16.52 -6.15 9.22
C GLY A 35 -15.27 -6.51 10.02
N ASN A 36 -14.57 -7.59 9.66
CA ASN A 36 -13.25 -7.88 10.19
C ASN A 36 -12.19 -7.09 9.40
N LEU A 37 -11.14 -6.70 10.08
CA LEU A 37 -9.97 -6.11 9.44
C LEU A 37 -9.11 -7.24 8.85
N ILE A 38 -8.82 -7.15 7.57
CA ILE A 38 -7.95 -8.08 6.84
C ILE A 38 -6.62 -7.40 6.61
N LEU A 39 -5.54 -8.06 7.01
CA LEU A 39 -4.19 -7.52 7.01
C LEU A 39 -3.26 -8.41 6.21
N SER A 40 -2.61 -7.81 5.23
CA SER A 40 -1.54 -8.43 4.45
C SER A 40 -0.21 -8.31 5.18
N CYS A 41 0.54 -9.40 5.28
CA CYS A 41 1.85 -9.42 5.91
C CYS A 41 2.88 -9.97 4.91
N PRO A 42 3.62 -9.11 4.20
CA PRO A 42 4.69 -9.54 3.29
C PRO A 42 5.90 -10.12 4.00
N ASN A 43 6.10 -9.78 5.27
CA ASN A 43 7.14 -10.34 6.15
C ASN A 43 8.58 -10.17 5.62
N TYR A 44 8.91 -8.99 5.07
CA TYR A 44 10.23 -8.71 4.51
C TYR A 44 11.36 -8.74 5.53
N ALA A 45 11.07 -8.47 6.82
CA ALA A 45 12.10 -8.45 7.86
C ALA A 45 12.70 -9.85 8.15
N ASP A 46 12.00 -10.91 7.78
CA ASP A 46 12.48 -12.30 7.89
C ASP A 46 12.41 -12.99 6.53
N GLU A 47 13.57 -13.31 5.95
CA GLU A 47 13.65 -13.97 4.65
C GLU A 47 13.05 -15.38 4.62
N HIS A 48 12.92 -16.03 5.78
CA HIS A 48 12.35 -17.38 5.92
C HIS A 48 10.84 -17.37 6.23
N MET A 49 10.31 -16.21 6.64
CA MET A 49 8.88 -16.04 6.92
C MET A 49 8.15 -15.62 5.64
N SER A 50 7.43 -16.55 5.02
CA SER A 50 6.63 -16.25 3.83
C SER A 50 5.43 -15.38 4.16
N GLY A 51 4.92 -14.65 3.16
CA GLY A 51 3.77 -13.79 3.31
C GLY A 51 2.48 -14.54 3.64
N CYS A 52 1.66 -13.93 4.47
CA CYS A 52 0.35 -14.46 4.86
C CYS A 52 -0.70 -13.34 4.93
N VAL A 53 -1.95 -13.71 5.11
CA VAL A 53 -3.04 -12.79 5.37
C VAL A 53 -3.66 -13.12 6.72
N LEU A 54 -3.79 -12.09 7.56
CA LEU A 54 -4.42 -12.18 8.86
C LEU A 54 -5.85 -11.66 8.82
N ARG A 55 -6.68 -12.18 9.71
CA ARG A 55 -8.00 -11.64 10.03
C ARG A 55 -7.99 -11.17 11.48
N ILE A 56 -8.41 -9.93 11.67
CA ILE A 56 -8.57 -9.31 12.98
C ILE A 56 -10.06 -9.09 13.19
N THR A 57 -10.63 -9.81 14.14
CA THR A 57 -12.06 -9.77 14.44
C THR A 57 -12.42 -8.49 15.20
N LYS A 58 -13.73 -8.15 15.25
CA LYS A 58 -14.22 -6.95 15.95
C LYS A 58 -13.89 -6.94 17.44
N ASP A 59 -13.72 -8.11 18.05
CA ASP A 59 -13.25 -8.26 19.42
C ASP A 59 -11.71 -8.32 19.53
N ARG A 60 -11.01 -7.88 18.48
CA ARG A 60 -9.55 -7.75 18.39
C ARG A 60 -8.76 -9.06 18.54
N ARG A 61 -9.36 -10.20 18.19
CA ARG A 61 -8.61 -11.45 18.06
C ARG A 61 -7.92 -11.50 16.71
N VAL A 62 -6.64 -11.84 16.71
CA VAL A 62 -5.85 -12.06 15.49
C VAL A 62 -5.80 -13.55 15.18
N GLU A 63 -6.13 -13.87 13.95
CA GLU A 63 -5.99 -15.23 13.43
C GLU A 63 -5.34 -15.19 12.04
N LYS A 64 -4.50 -16.17 11.74
CA LYS A 64 -4.00 -16.33 10.39
C LYS A 64 -5.13 -16.87 9.52
N TRP A 65 -5.56 -16.07 8.53
CA TRP A 65 -6.62 -16.49 7.63
C TRP A 65 -6.10 -17.51 6.63
N PHE A 66 -4.99 -17.20 5.93
CA PHE A 66 -4.32 -18.17 5.05
C PHE A 66 -2.87 -17.76 4.78
N ASP A 67 -2.06 -18.76 4.42
CA ASP A 67 -0.73 -18.56 3.85
C ASP A 67 -0.88 -18.27 2.36
N VAL A 68 -0.26 -17.18 1.87
CA VAL A 68 -0.29 -16.84 0.44
C VAL A 68 0.52 -17.89 -0.33
N PRO A 69 0.01 -18.44 -1.45
CA PRO A 69 0.76 -19.40 -2.24
C PRO A 69 2.12 -18.83 -2.67
N VAL A 70 3.18 -19.53 -2.31
CA VAL A 70 4.55 -19.12 -2.61
C VAL A 70 4.79 -19.04 -4.12
N HIS A 71 5.67 -18.12 -4.52
CA HIS A 71 6.13 -18.06 -5.90
C HIS A 71 6.98 -19.31 -6.21
N PRO A 72 6.73 -20.03 -7.33
CA PRO A 72 7.36 -21.32 -7.60
C PRO A 72 8.88 -21.26 -7.76
N GLU A 73 9.42 -20.11 -8.19
CA GLU A 73 10.85 -19.93 -8.37
C GLU A 73 11.57 -19.38 -7.15
N THR A 74 10.89 -18.56 -6.33
CA THR A 74 11.51 -17.92 -5.16
C THR A 74 11.24 -18.66 -3.86
N GLY A 75 10.19 -19.48 -3.82
CA GLY A 75 9.78 -20.25 -2.65
C GLY A 75 9.13 -19.44 -1.52
N VAL A 76 8.87 -18.15 -1.74
CA VAL A 76 8.22 -17.24 -0.77
C VAL A 76 7.09 -16.47 -1.43
N ALA A 77 6.17 -15.94 -0.63
CA ALA A 77 5.21 -14.90 -1.01
C ALA A 77 5.56 -13.60 -0.30
N ARG A 78 5.29 -12.45 -0.95
CA ARG A 78 5.57 -11.10 -0.42
C ARG A 78 4.39 -10.17 -0.73
N ASN A 79 3.22 -10.55 -0.23
CA ASN A 79 1.96 -9.84 -0.50
C ASN A 79 1.90 -8.48 0.18
N MET A 80 1.83 -7.42 -0.61
CA MET A 80 1.70 -6.02 -0.22
C MET A 80 0.21 -5.61 -0.19
N GLY A 81 -0.21 -4.74 -1.10
CA GLY A 81 -1.58 -4.28 -1.21
C GLY A 81 -2.59 -5.40 -1.48
N ILE A 82 -3.79 -5.23 -0.93
CA ILE A 82 -4.92 -6.16 -1.09
C ILE A 82 -6.20 -5.41 -1.46
N ALA A 83 -7.11 -6.09 -2.15
CA ALA A 83 -8.44 -5.57 -2.46
C ALA A 83 -9.46 -6.71 -2.60
N PHE A 84 -10.73 -6.43 -2.28
CA PHE A 84 -11.84 -7.35 -2.55
C PHE A 84 -12.60 -6.95 -3.83
N ASP A 85 -13.05 -7.94 -4.60
CA ASP A 85 -14.02 -7.72 -5.67
C ASP A 85 -15.47 -7.76 -5.12
N GLY A 86 -16.45 -7.50 -5.99
CA GLY A 86 -17.88 -7.53 -5.63
C GLY A 86 -18.40 -8.90 -5.19
N ASN A 87 -17.64 -9.97 -5.40
CA ASN A 87 -17.93 -11.32 -4.97
C ASN A 87 -17.12 -11.74 -3.72
N TRP A 88 -16.39 -10.81 -3.14
CA TRP A 88 -15.55 -11.02 -1.96
C TRP A 88 -14.35 -11.96 -2.19
N ASN A 89 -13.92 -12.11 -3.45
CA ASN A 89 -12.62 -12.70 -3.71
C ASN A 89 -11.54 -11.65 -3.37
N ILE A 90 -10.43 -12.10 -2.79
CA ILE A 90 -9.31 -11.23 -2.45
C ILE A 90 -8.25 -11.27 -3.56
N TYR A 91 -7.77 -10.09 -3.92
CA TYR A 91 -6.65 -9.89 -4.84
C TYR A 91 -5.46 -9.34 -4.07
N LEU A 92 -4.26 -9.77 -4.43
CA LEU A 92 -3.02 -9.46 -3.73
C LEU A 92 -1.93 -9.07 -4.73
N CYS A 93 -1.15 -8.04 -4.39
CA CYS A 93 0.10 -7.73 -5.06
C CYS A 93 1.23 -8.52 -4.38
N ASP A 94 1.70 -9.60 -5.00
CA ASP A 94 2.86 -10.35 -4.52
C ASP A 94 4.14 -9.71 -5.06
N ASN A 95 4.75 -8.84 -4.26
CA ASN A 95 5.89 -8.02 -4.63
C ASN A 95 7.20 -8.69 -4.25
N GLN A 96 7.78 -9.43 -5.17
CA GLN A 96 9.03 -10.13 -4.99
C GLN A 96 10.27 -9.23 -5.13
N GLY A 97 10.16 -8.15 -5.89
CA GLY A 97 11.29 -7.32 -6.32
C GLY A 97 11.80 -6.29 -5.32
N TRP A 98 11.20 -6.19 -4.14
CA TRP A 98 11.49 -5.09 -3.20
C TRP A 98 12.88 -5.18 -2.52
N SER A 99 13.46 -6.35 -2.48
CA SER A 99 14.78 -6.59 -1.86
C SER A 99 15.99 -6.22 -2.74
N GLU A 100 15.78 -5.65 -3.93
CA GLU A 100 16.84 -5.32 -4.91
C GLU A 100 17.74 -6.50 -5.31
N ARG A 101 17.34 -7.73 -5.00
CA ARG A 101 18.09 -8.94 -5.37
C ARG A 101 17.80 -9.29 -6.84
N PRO A 102 18.82 -9.44 -7.69
CA PRO A 102 18.63 -9.69 -9.12
C PRO A 102 17.75 -10.90 -9.45
N GLU A 103 17.82 -11.95 -8.63
CA GLU A 103 17.03 -13.17 -8.82
C GLU A 103 15.53 -12.99 -8.50
N LEU A 104 15.15 -11.90 -7.84
CA LEU A 104 13.77 -11.57 -7.51
C LEU A 104 13.17 -10.53 -8.48
N LEU A 105 13.99 -9.92 -9.33
CA LEU A 105 13.51 -8.97 -10.32
C LEU A 105 12.52 -9.63 -11.29
N TYR A 106 11.45 -8.93 -11.61
CA TYR A 106 10.38 -9.41 -12.52
C TYR A 106 9.72 -10.73 -12.06
N LYS A 107 9.71 -11.01 -10.75
CA LYS A 107 8.98 -12.10 -10.14
C LYS A 107 7.69 -11.63 -9.45
N GLY A 108 7.42 -10.34 -9.50
CA GLY A 108 6.17 -9.77 -8.98
C GLY A 108 4.97 -10.25 -9.78
N ARG A 109 3.84 -10.43 -9.08
CA ARG A 109 2.60 -10.93 -9.68
C ARG A 109 1.38 -10.37 -8.96
N VAL A 110 0.23 -10.40 -9.63
CA VAL A 110 -1.08 -10.18 -9.01
C VAL A 110 -1.80 -11.51 -8.91
N LEU A 111 -2.23 -11.85 -7.70
CA LEU A 111 -2.97 -13.07 -7.41
C LEU A 111 -4.44 -12.77 -7.13
N LYS A 112 -5.34 -13.62 -7.63
CA LYS A 112 -6.73 -13.70 -7.19
C LYS A 112 -6.93 -14.95 -6.36
N CYS A 113 -7.44 -14.81 -5.13
CA CYS A 113 -7.85 -15.92 -4.28
C CYS A 113 -9.37 -15.94 -4.16
N GLU A 114 -9.99 -16.96 -4.71
CA GLU A 114 -11.44 -17.18 -4.64
C GLU A 114 -11.83 -17.68 -3.25
N VAL A 115 -12.81 -16.99 -2.64
CA VAL A 115 -13.27 -17.26 -1.27
C VAL A 115 -14.64 -17.92 -1.31
N ASP A 116 -14.81 -19.05 -0.61
CA ASP A 116 -16.10 -19.72 -0.48
C ASP A 116 -17.01 -19.06 0.57
N ASP A 117 -18.26 -19.55 0.70
CA ASP A 117 -19.22 -19.02 1.65
C ASP A 117 -18.81 -19.22 3.11
N ALA A 118 -17.94 -20.17 3.39
CA ALA A 118 -17.38 -20.43 4.71
C ALA A 118 -16.12 -19.56 4.99
N GLY A 119 -15.66 -18.78 4.02
CA GLY A 119 -14.49 -17.92 4.14
C GLY A 119 -13.16 -18.62 3.89
N ASN A 120 -13.16 -19.81 3.26
CA ASN A 120 -11.93 -20.51 2.93
C ASN A 120 -11.48 -20.16 1.51
N ILE A 121 -10.17 -20.22 1.26
CA ILE A 121 -9.61 -20.05 -0.09
C ILE A 121 -9.82 -21.35 -0.88
N LYS A 122 -10.58 -21.27 -1.96
CA LYS A 122 -10.88 -22.40 -2.85
C LYS A 122 -9.88 -22.57 -3.97
N LYS A 123 -9.43 -21.45 -4.54
CA LYS A 123 -8.58 -21.43 -5.71
C LYS A 123 -7.74 -20.15 -5.72
N THR A 124 -6.50 -20.25 -6.13
CA THR A 124 -5.65 -19.11 -6.47
C THR A 124 -5.33 -19.10 -7.95
N THR A 125 -5.45 -17.95 -8.58
CA THR A 125 -5.15 -17.73 -10.01
C THR A 125 -4.15 -16.58 -10.12
N VAL A 126 -3.12 -16.73 -10.94
CA VAL A 126 -2.23 -15.64 -11.34
C VAL A 126 -2.96 -14.79 -12.38
N ILE A 127 -3.14 -13.52 -12.08
CA ILE A 127 -3.77 -12.56 -13.00
C ILE A 127 -2.72 -11.96 -13.92
N ALA A 128 -1.67 -11.40 -13.33
CA ALA A 128 -0.54 -10.82 -14.05
C ALA A 128 0.77 -11.33 -13.43
N ASP A 129 1.76 -11.55 -14.24
CA ASP A 129 3.07 -12.08 -13.86
C ASP A 129 4.20 -11.24 -14.46
N HIS A 130 5.44 -11.51 -14.05
CA HIS A 130 6.67 -10.82 -14.47
C HIS A 130 6.66 -9.31 -14.18
N MET A 131 5.87 -8.87 -13.20
CA MET A 131 5.87 -7.48 -12.75
C MET A 131 7.16 -7.17 -11.98
N GLU A 132 7.62 -5.92 -12.12
CA GLU A 132 8.83 -5.51 -11.41
C GLU A 132 8.55 -5.24 -9.93
N HIS A 133 7.48 -4.48 -9.63
CA HIS A 133 7.22 -4.01 -8.26
C HIS A 133 5.74 -3.68 -8.03
N PRO A 134 4.80 -4.65 -8.15
CA PRO A 134 3.39 -4.39 -7.88
C PRO A 134 3.20 -4.08 -6.40
N ASN A 135 2.50 -2.99 -6.08
CA ASN A 135 2.38 -2.50 -4.71
C ASN A 135 0.93 -2.32 -4.28
N GLY A 136 0.31 -1.18 -4.52
CA GLY A 136 -1.08 -0.90 -4.16
C GLY A 136 -2.06 -1.45 -5.20
N ILE A 137 -3.26 -1.85 -4.74
CA ILE A 137 -4.33 -2.35 -5.61
C ILE A 137 -5.67 -1.83 -5.15
N ARG A 138 -6.52 -1.42 -6.09
CA ARG A 138 -7.94 -1.11 -5.83
C ARG A 138 -8.80 -1.65 -6.96
N ILE A 139 -10.02 -2.04 -6.62
CA ILE A 139 -11.00 -2.60 -7.57
C ILE A 139 -12.22 -1.70 -7.63
N ARG A 140 -12.69 -1.44 -8.85
CA ARG A 140 -13.94 -0.73 -9.08
C ARG A 140 -14.64 -1.26 -10.33
N GLY A 141 -15.90 -1.70 -10.16
CA GLY A 141 -16.66 -2.30 -11.25
C GLY A 141 -15.98 -3.54 -11.79
N GLU A 142 -15.68 -3.56 -13.08
CA GLU A 142 -15.03 -4.68 -13.77
C GLU A 142 -13.49 -4.54 -13.88
N TYR A 143 -12.91 -3.54 -13.22
CA TYR A 143 -11.48 -3.23 -13.36
C TYR A 143 -10.76 -3.24 -12.02
N MET A 144 -9.52 -3.69 -12.04
CA MET A 144 -8.54 -3.47 -10.99
C MET A 144 -7.44 -2.52 -11.49
N TYR A 145 -6.92 -1.75 -10.56
CA TYR A 145 -5.84 -0.79 -10.78
C TYR A 145 -4.71 -1.11 -9.82
N VAL A 146 -3.52 -1.29 -10.36
CA VAL A 146 -2.33 -1.73 -9.63
C VAL A 146 -1.21 -0.74 -9.84
N THR A 147 -0.65 -0.20 -8.76
CA THR A 147 0.56 0.61 -8.83
C THR A 147 1.78 -0.28 -8.99
N GLN A 148 2.71 0.13 -9.83
CA GLN A 148 4.05 -0.44 -9.91
C GLN A 148 5.07 0.66 -9.65
N SER A 149 5.78 0.56 -8.53
CA SER A 149 6.63 1.64 -8.02
C SER A 149 7.91 1.84 -8.81
N TYR A 150 8.31 0.86 -9.59
CA TYR A 150 9.46 0.90 -10.50
C TYR A 150 9.07 0.43 -11.90
N LEU A 151 9.62 1.09 -12.90
CA LEU A 151 9.60 0.68 -14.30
C LEU A 151 10.99 0.94 -14.89
N HIS A 152 12.01 0.29 -14.32
CA HIS A 152 13.43 0.53 -14.63
C HIS A 152 13.83 0.31 -16.09
N PRO A 153 13.22 -0.60 -16.87
CA PRO A 153 13.50 -0.72 -18.30
C PRO A 153 13.16 0.55 -19.09
N VAL A 154 12.19 1.34 -18.60
CA VAL A 154 11.83 2.64 -19.20
C VAL A 154 12.79 3.69 -18.69
N LYS A 155 13.40 4.45 -19.62
CA LYS A 155 14.32 5.54 -19.29
C LYS A 155 13.68 6.89 -19.58
N ASP A 156 13.52 7.69 -18.53
CA ASP A 156 13.22 9.10 -18.69
C ASP A 156 14.46 9.85 -19.21
N PRO A 157 14.33 10.81 -20.15
CA PRO A 157 15.47 11.59 -20.66
C PRO A 157 16.26 12.33 -19.56
N SER A 158 15.63 12.67 -18.43
CA SER A 158 16.31 13.29 -17.28
C SER A 158 17.05 12.29 -16.38
N GLY A 159 16.94 10.97 -16.65
CA GLY A 159 17.48 9.90 -15.82
C GLY A 159 16.70 9.62 -14.55
N LYS A 160 15.50 10.21 -14.39
CA LYS A 160 14.63 9.99 -13.23
C LYS A 160 13.84 8.69 -13.35
N LEU A 161 13.43 8.16 -12.19
CA LEU A 161 12.61 6.96 -12.12
C LEU A 161 11.25 7.18 -12.78
N VAL A 162 10.87 6.24 -13.63
CA VAL A 162 9.51 6.08 -14.14
C VAL A 162 8.81 4.98 -13.37
N SER A 163 7.55 5.21 -13.04
CA SER A 163 6.64 4.25 -12.43
C SER A 163 5.30 4.30 -13.15
N CYS A 164 4.38 3.38 -12.85
CA CYS A 164 3.10 3.35 -13.56
C CYS A 164 1.95 2.82 -12.71
N VAL A 165 0.75 2.99 -13.22
CA VAL A 165 -0.46 2.27 -12.81
C VAL A 165 -0.87 1.37 -13.96
N TYR A 166 -1.06 0.10 -13.67
CA TYR A 166 -1.69 -0.86 -14.57
C TYR A 166 -3.20 -0.89 -14.33
N ARG A 167 -3.95 -1.19 -15.39
CA ARG A 167 -5.38 -1.47 -15.35
C ARG A 167 -5.65 -2.81 -15.99
N PHE A 168 -6.25 -3.72 -15.24
CA PHE A 168 -6.67 -5.05 -15.71
C PHE A 168 -8.18 -5.20 -15.60
N ARG A 169 -8.79 -5.99 -16.46
CA ARG A 169 -10.17 -6.45 -16.26
C ARG A 169 -10.18 -7.61 -15.26
N LEU A 170 -11.25 -7.73 -14.49
CA LEU A 170 -11.39 -8.82 -13.50
C LEU A 170 -11.58 -10.21 -14.13
N ASP A 171 -11.93 -10.26 -15.43
CA ASP A 171 -12.06 -11.50 -16.21
C ASP A 171 -10.79 -11.90 -16.97
N GLU A 172 -9.73 -11.06 -16.92
CA GLU A 172 -8.42 -11.40 -17.48
C GLU A 172 -7.59 -12.23 -16.49
N HIS A 173 -6.74 -13.07 -17.03
CA HIS A 173 -5.75 -13.87 -16.27
C HIS A 173 -4.59 -14.27 -17.20
N ASP A 174 -3.51 -14.80 -16.61
CA ASP A 174 -2.31 -15.23 -17.32
C ASP A 174 -1.70 -14.11 -18.19
N ILE A 175 -1.72 -12.87 -17.67
CA ILE A 175 -1.15 -11.69 -18.32
C ILE A 175 0.35 -11.69 -18.08
N ASP A 176 1.13 -11.62 -19.15
CA ASP A 176 2.59 -11.46 -19.10
C ASP A 176 2.98 -10.00 -19.27
N ILE A 177 3.43 -9.36 -18.19
CA ILE A 177 3.78 -7.94 -18.17
C ILE A 177 5.14 -7.71 -18.83
N THR A 178 5.17 -6.78 -19.77
CA THR A 178 6.39 -6.49 -20.55
C THR A 178 7.35 -5.52 -19.89
N ASN A 179 6.89 -4.76 -18.90
CA ASN A 179 7.63 -3.66 -18.24
C ASN A 179 8.16 -2.61 -19.23
N THR A 180 7.42 -2.37 -20.31
CA THR A 180 7.71 -1.33 -21.31
C THR A 180 6.51 -0.40 -21.47
N LEU A 181 6.72 0.77 -22.12
CA LEU A 181 5.61 1.71 -22.37
C LEU A 181 4.59 1.20 -23.39
N GLU A 182 4.93 0.16 -24.14
CA GLU A 182 4.05 -0.49 -25.12
C GLU A 182 3.10 -1.50 -24.46
N ASP A 183 3.24 -1.77 -23.15
CA ASP A 183 2.33 -2.66 -22.44
C ASP A 183 0.89 -2.08 -22.49
N PRO A 184 -0.07 -2.83 -23.05
CA PRO A 184 -1.43 -2.31 -23.25
C PRO A 184 -2.20 -2.11 -21.93
N HIS A 185 -1.72 -2.66 -20.84
CA HIS A 185 -2.35 -2.52 -19.52
C HIS A 185 -1.90 -1.27 -18.76
N ILE A 186 -0.89 -0.52 -19.23
CA ILE A 186 -0.49 0.73 -18.60
C ILE A 186 -1.62 1.77 -18.75
N LEU A 187 -2.16 2.21 -17.63
CA LEU A 187 -3.13 3.32 -17.58
C LEU A 187 -2.43 4.67 -17.71
N THR A 188 -1.37 4.87 -16.95
CA THR A 188 -0.54 6.10 -16.95
C THR A 188 0.79 5.85 -16.23
N THR A 189 1.75 6.76 -16.49
CA THR A 189 3.08 6.73 -15.87
C THR A 189 3.29 7.96 -14.98
N PHE A 190 4.26 7.87 -14.07
CA PHE A 190 4.71 8.98 -13.21
C PHE A 190 6.23 9.06 -13.28
N ILE A 191 6.78 10.25 -13.04
CA ILE A 191 8.21 10.49 -12.93
C ILE A 191 8.48 11.00 -11.52
N THR A 192 9.35 10.33 -10.77
CA THR A 192 9.76 10.75 -9.43
C THR A 192 10.95 11.69 -9.53
N GLN A 193 10.78 12.96 -9.14
CA GLN A 193 11.79 14.00 -9.26
C GLN A 193 12.80 13.99 -8.11
N ASN A 194 12.39 13.57 -6.91
CA ASN A 194 13.24 13.59 -5.72
C ASN A 194 14.45 12.64 -5.88
N PRO A 195 15.69 13.16 -5.93
CA PRO A 195 16.87 12.32 -6.15
C PRO A 195 17.24 11.45 -4.95
N GLU A 196 16.77 11.80 -3.76
CA GLU A 196 17.08 11.07 -2.52
C GLU A 196 16.13 9.89 -2.29
N THR A 197 14.92 9.97 -2.87
CA THR A 197 13.91 8.92 -2.75
C THR A 197 13.34 8.61 -4.12
N GLN A 198 14.04 7.76 -4.86
CA GLN A 198 13.60 7.29 -6.18
C GLN A 198 12.69 6.07 -6.00
N TYR A 199 11.45 6.33 -5.58
CA TYR A 199 10.36 5.38 -5.40
C TYR A 199 9.09 6.02 -5.95
N GLY A 200 8.34 5.33 -6.78
CA GLY A 200 7.32 5.94 -7.64
C GLY A 200 5.89 5.73 -7.15
N ALA A 201 5.01 5.32 -8.07
CA ALA A 201 3.59 5.10 -7.80
C ALA A 201 3.39 4.02 -6.74
N ASP A 202 2.66 4.36 -5.66
CA ASP A 202 2.52 3.51 -4.48
C ASP A 202 1.08 3.51 -3.98
N GLY A 203 0.72 4.32 -2.98
CA GLY A 203 -0.63 4.39 -2.45
C GLY A 203 -1.67 4.68 -3.53
N ILE A 204 -2.84 4.06 -3.40
CA ILE A 204 -3.92 4.16 -4.38
C ILE A 204 -5.30 4.10 -3.68
N ALA A 205 -6.22 5.01 -4.02
CA ALA A 205 -7.54 5.07 -3.44
C ALA A 205 -8.58 5.64 -4.42
N PHE A 206 -9.85 5.25 -4.26
CA PHE A 206 -10.97 5.87 -4.95
C PHE A 206 -11.70 6.84 -4.04
N ASP A 207 -12.11 7.99 -4.58
CA ASP A 207 -13.11 8.84 -3.93
C ASP A 207 -14.53 8.31 -4.19
N SER A 208 -15.52 8.88 -3.50
CA SER A 208 -16.92 8.49 -3.65
C SER A 208 -17.49 8.79 -5.05
N ALA A 209 -16.91 9.73 -5.79
CA ALA A 209 -17.29 10.05 -7.18
C ALA A 209 -16.65 9.09 -8.19
N GLY A 210 -15.66 8.28 -7.76
CA GLY A 210 -14.96 7.31 -8.56
C GLY A 210 -13.77 7.80 -9.32
N ASN A 211 -13.21 8.89 -8.89
CA ASN A 211 -11.89 9.27 -9.32
C ASN A 211 -10.85 8.44 -8.58
N LEU A 212 -9.80 8.05 -9.29
CA LEU A 212 -8.68 7.32 -8.71
C LEU A 212 -7.60 8.31 -8.27
N TYR A 213 -7.06 8.11 -7.08
CA TYR A 213 -5.94 8.90 -6.57
C TYR A 213 -4.74 8.01 -6.39
N VAL A 214 -3.58 8.51 -6.80
CA VAL A 214 -2.31 7.77 -6.78
C VAL A 214 -1.22 8.63 -6.15
N GLY A 215 -0.52 8.06 -5.20
CA GLY A 215 0.66 8.65 -4.58
C GLY A 215 1.91 8.43 -5.44
N ASN A 216 2.66 9.49 -5.72
CA ASN A 216 4.04 9.40 -6.19
C ASN A 216 4.95 9.52 -4.96
N PHE A 217 5.33 8.37 -4.42
CA PHE A 217 5.89 8.23 -3.08
C PHE A 217 7.05 9.18 -2.80
N GLY A 218 8.11 9.13 -3.60
CA GLY A 218 9.33 9.88 -3.34
C GLY A 218 9.19 11.40 -3.45
N ASP A 219 8.18 11.87 -4.16
CA ASP A 219 7.90 13.30 -4.32
C ASP A 219 6.88 13.83 -3.30
N GLY A 220 6.25 12.97 -2.49
CA GLY A 220 5.18 13.36 -1.59
C GLY A 220 4.00 14.00 -2.33
N GLU A 221 3.65 13.46 -3.49
CA GLU A 221 2.60 14.00 -4.37
C GLU A 221 1.40 13.05 -4.41
N VAL A 222 0.20 13.63 -4.47
CA VAL A 222 -1.03 12.90 -4.77
C VAL A 222 -1.57 13.38 -6.10
N TRP A 223 -1.76 12.46 -7.03
CA TRP A 223 -2.31 12.69 -8.35
C TRP A 223 -3.74 12.21 -8.45
N LYS A 224 -4.62 13.02 -9.03
CA LYS A 224 -6.00 12.66 -9.32
C LYS A 224 -6.13 12.20 -10.76
N LEU A 225 -6.73 11.03 -10.95
CA LEU A 225 -7.04 10.43 -12.25
C LEU A 225 -8.56 10.36 -12.41
N VAL A 226 -9.11 11.12 -13.34
CA VAL A 226 -10.51 11.00 -13.74
C VAL A 226 -10.62 9.90 -14.77
N LEU A 227 -11.51 8.95 -14.57
CA LEU A 227 -11.68 7.78 -15.42
C LEU A 227 -12.92 7.90 -16.30
N ASN A 228 -12.87 7.35 -17.50
CA ASN A 228 -14.02 7.11 -18.35
C ASN A 228 -14.85 5.93 -17.82
N GLN A 229 -16.04 5.70 -18.40
CA GLN A 229 -16.89 4.58 -18.02
C GLN A 229 -16.26 3.21 -18.28
N ASP A 230 -15.39 3.12 -19.28
CA ASP A 230 -14.63 1.91 -19.63
C ASP A 230 -13.36 1.74 -18.77
N GLY A 231 -13.19 2.55 -17.71
CA GLY A 231 -12.05 2.51 -16.81
C GLY A 231 -10.76 3.10 -17.38
N SER A 232 -10.76 3.60 -18.62
CA SER A 232 -9.58 4.29 -19.20
C SER A 232 -9.39 5.68 -18.61
N LEU A 233 -8.16 6.20 -18.72
CA LEU A 233 -7.83 7.53 -18.24
C LEU A 233 -8.49 8.62 -19.11
N LYS A 234 -9.21 9.53 -18.46
CA LYS A 234 -9.77 10.75 -19.09
C LYS A 234 -8.90 11.97 -18.82
N GLU A 235 -8.48 12.15 -17.58
CA GLU A 235 -7.70 13.31 -17.14
C GLU A 235 -6.78 12.92 -15.99
N LYS A 236 -5.60 13.55 -15.94
CA LYS A 236 -4.62 13.42 -14.85
C LYS A 236 -4.19 14.80 -14.39
N SER A 237 -4.26 15.07 -13.09
CA SER A 237 -3.87 16.33 -12.49
C SER A 237 -3.23 16.14 -11.13
N LEU A 238 -2.30 17.02 -10.77
CA LEU A 238 -1.77 17.06 -9.41
C LEU A 238 -2.87 17.54 -8.46
N PHE A 239 -3.17 16.74 -7.45
CA PHE A 239 -4.22 17.06 -6.47
C PHE A 239 -3.65 17.74 -5.22
N ALA A 240 -2.58 17.17 -4.66
CA ALA A 240 -1.98 17.69 -3.43
C ALA A 240 -0.47 17.48 -3.40
N LYS A 241 0.23 18.45 -2.84
CA LYS A 241 1.66 18.44 -2.53
C LYS A 241 1.95 19.47 -1.46
N ASN A 242 2.65 19.09 -0.42
CA ASN A 242 3.19 20.03 0.58
C ASN A 242 4.44 19.39 1.23
N PRO A 243 5.65 19.71 0.78
CA PRO A 243 6.87 19.05 1.25
C PRO A 243 7.19 19.31 2.72
N GLU A 244 6.54 20.28 3.38
CA GLU A 244 6.69 20.50 4.83
C GLU A 244 5.83 19.54 5.64
N GLU A 245 4.65 19.16 5.12
CA GLU A 245 3.65 18.35 5.82
C GLU A 245 3.63 16.88 5.35
N LEU A 246 4.06 16.60 4.10
CA LEU A 246 3.99 15.30 3.45
C LEU A 246 5.31 15.00 2.76
N LYS A 247 6.05 14.00 3.25
CA LYS A 247 7.34 13.59 2.70
C LYS A 247 7.22 12.44 1.71
N SER A 248 6.30 11.52 1.98
CA SER A 248 6.05 10.35 1.13
C SER A 248 4.57 9.96 1.14
N THR A 249 4.14 9.27 0.09
CA THR A 249 2.75 8.85 -0.07
C THR A 249 2.68 7.34 -0.21
N ASP A 250 2.74 6.63 0.93
CA ASP A 250 2.44 5.22 1.02
C ASP A 250 0.91 5.00 0.95
N GLY A 251 0.36 4.00 1.54
CA GLY A 251 -1.07 3.72 1.50
C GLY A 251 -1.97 4.91 1.83
N MET A 252 -3.19 4.89 1.32
CA MET A 252 -4.14 5.99 1.50
C MET A 252 -5.60 5.55 1.50
N VAL A 253 -6.43 6.29 2.23
CA VAL A 253 -7.87 6.01 2.35
C VAL A 253 -8.70 7.30 2.43
N PHE A 254 -9.87 7.33 1.78
CA PHE A 254 -10.84 8.41 1.90
C PHE A 254 -11.82 8.17 3.04
N ASP A 255 -12.22 9.25 3.73
CA ASP A 255 -13.40 9.24 4.61
C ASP A 255 -14.68 9.58 3.83
N GLU A 256 -15.82 9.47 4.51
CA GLU A 256 -17.13 9.80 3.96
C GLU A 256 -17.31 11.29 3.60
N ASN A 257 -16.49 12.17 4.17
CA ASN A 257 -16.49 13.61 3.92
C ASN A 257 -15.59 14.02 2.74
N GLY A 258 -14.88 13.05 2.15
CA GLY A 258 -13.96 13.28 1.04
C GLY A 258 -12.57 13.77 1.48
N ASN A 259 -12.22 13.62 2.75
CA ASN A 259 -10.84 13.81 3.18
C ASN A 259 -10.03 12.55 2.90
N LEU A 260 -8.80 12.73 2.44
CA LEU A 260 -7.84 11.66 2.20
C LEU A 260 -6.86 11.58 3.35
N TYR A 261 -6.65 10.40 3.89
CA TYR A 261 -5.63 10.11 4.89
C TYR A 261 -4.53 9.27 4.27
N ILE A 262 -3.29 9.66 4.51
CA ILE A 262 -2.10 9.10 3.85
C ILE A 262 -1.11 8.68 4.93
N ALA A 263 -0.55 7.49 4.80
CA ALA A 263 0.62 7.09 5.54
C ALA A 263 1.86 7.80 4.95
N ASP A 264 2.48 8.65 5.73
CA ASP A 264 3.79 9.24 5.42
C ASP A 264 4.89 8.36 6.03
N PHE A 265 5.25 7.35 5.27
CA PHE A 265 6.22 6.32 5.62
C PHE A 265 7.59 6.90 6.02
N CYS A 266 8.06 7.92 5.30
CA CYS A 266 9.35 8.54 5.59
C CYS A 266 9.36 9.37 6.87
N ALA A 267 8.21 9.88 7.31
CA ALA A 267 8.09 10.80 8.43
C ALA A 267 7.48 10.19 9.70
N ASN A 268 7.15 8.89 9.72
CA ASN A 268 6.36 8.26 10.79
C ASN A 268 5.09 9.05 11.10
N ALA A 269 4.29 9.37 10.06
CA ALA A 269 3.15 10.25 10.22
C ALA A 269 1.90 9.75 9.49
N ILE A 270 0.74 10.24 9.93
CA ILE A 270 -0.50 10.23 9.15
C ILE A 270 -0.80 11.66 8.74
N VAL A 271 -1.03 11.86 7.45
CA VAL A 271 -1.31 13.16 6.85
C VAL A 271 -2.75 13.19 6.35
N LYS A 272 -3.45 14.29 6.59
CA LYS A 272 -4.79 14.57 6.11
C LYS A 272 -4.72 15.55 4.94
N VAL A 273 -5.39 15.20 3.85
CA VAL A 273 -5.64 16.10 2.72
C VAL A 273 -7.14 16.33 2.62
N THR A 274 -7.58 17.57 2.71
CA THR A 274 -9.00 17.90 2.55
C THR A 274 -9.45 17.73 1.10
N LYS A 275 -10.77 17.65 0.88
CA LYS A 275 -11.37 17.58 -0.47
C LYS A 275 -10.90 18.70 -1.43
N ASP A 276 -10.43 19.82 -0.88
CA ASP A 276 -9.94 20.98 -1.64
C ASP A 276 -8.41 20.95 -1.80
N GLY A 277 -7.72 19.86 -1.39
CA GLY A 277 -6.30 19.67 -1.56
C GLY A 277 -5.41 20.31 -0.46
N TYR A 278 -5.99 20.81 0.64
CA TYR A 278 -5.19 21.33 1.76
C TYR A 278 -4.56 20.18 2.55
N VAL A 279 -3.24 20.20 2.68
CA VAL A 279 -2.42 19.15 3.31
C VAL A 279 -2.04 19.58 4.72
N SER A 280 -2.27 18.71 5.70
CA SER A 280 -1.86 18.92 7.09
C SER A 280 -1.51 17.60 7.77
N ARG A 281 -0.47 17.61 8.59
CA ARG A 281 -0.07 16.45 9.38
C ARG A 281 -1.06 16.25 10.53
N LEU A 282 -1.66 15.07 10.61
CA LEU A 282 -2.65 14.71 11.64
C LEU A 282 -1.99 14.12 12.87
N ALA A 283 -1.04 13.21 12.69
CA ALA A 283 -0.30 12.53 13.74
C ALA A 283 1.13 12.26 13.29
N GLN A 284 2.07 12.19 14.21
CA GLN A 284 3.47 11.86 13.94
C GLN A 284 4.12 11.27 15.17
N SER A 285 5.00 10.31 15.00
CA SER A 285 5.87 9.75 16.04
C SER A 285 7.35 10.02 15.74
N PRO A 286 8.20 10.13 16.79
CA PRO A 286 9.63 9.93 16.60
C PRO A 286 9.92 8.49 16.20
N ASP A 287 11.19 8.15 16.01
CA ASP A 287 11.65 6.76 15.93
C ASP A 287 11.23 6.00 17.20
N CYS A 288 10.54 4.86 17.04
CA CYS A 288 9.91 4.13 18.13
C CYS A 288 9.68 2.68 17.73
N ASP A 289 9.36 1.82 18.71
CA ASP A 289 9.02 0.41 18.53
C ASP A 289 7.50 0.15 18.36
N GLY A 290 6.69 1.18 18.28
CA GLY A 290 5.24 1.08 18.17
C GLY A 290 4.50 0.55 19.42
N LEU A 291 5.20 0.04 20.43
CA LEU A 291 4.58 -0.63 21.59
C LEU A 291 3.82 0.30 22.50
N ASP A 292 4.14 1.58 22.51
CA ASP A 292 3.42 2.61 23.26
C ASP A 292 2.32 3.31 22.43
N GLY A 293 2.04 2.80 21.22
CA GLY A 293 1.06 3.36 20.29
C GLY A 293 1.66 4.30 19.25
N GLY A 294 2.96 4.41 19.17
CA GLY A 294 3.65 5.21 18.15
C GLY A 294 3.38 4.69 16.74
N LEU A 295 3.47 5.61 15.76
CA LEU A 295 3.53 5.26 14.35
C LEU A 295 4.94 4.83 14.02
N ASP A 296 5.11 3.54 13.83
CA ASP A 296 6.39 2.93 13.54
C ASP A 296 6.45 2.57 12.06
N GLN A 297 6.82 3.55 11.26
CA GLN A 297 6.86 3.48 9.81
C GLN A 297 5.52 3.02 9.20
N PRO A 298 4.46 3.83 9.25
CA PRO A 298 3.14 3.44 8.78
C PRO A 298 3.14 3.17 7.27
N GLY A 299 2.59 2.02 6.86
CA GLY A 299 2.42 1.60 5.46
C GLY A 299 1.03 1.90 4.93
N GLU A 300 -0.01 1.27 5.46
CA GLU A 300 -1.39 1.45 4.99
C GLU A 300 -2.30 1.96 6.11
N PRO A 301 -3.06 3.05 5.88
CA PRO A 301 -4.12 3.49 6.79
C PRO A 301 -5.47 2.93 6.33
N ILE A 302 -6.33 2.57 7.27
CA ILE A 302 -7.73 2.24 7.01
C ILE A 302 -8.63 2.89 8.03
N ILE A 303 -9.86 3.26 7.66
CA ILE A 303 -10.85 3.75 8.62
C ILE A 303 -11.58 2.56 9.22
N TYR A 304 -11.44 2.36 10.50
CA TYR A 304 -12.03 1.27 11.25
C TYR A 304 -12.58 1.76 12.59
N ASP A 305 -13.84 1.45 12.89
CA ASP A 305 -14.55 1.93 14.10
C ASP A 305 -14.44 3.46 14.34
N GLY A 306 -14.49 4.26 13.25
CA GLY A 306 -14.46 5.71 13.30
C GLY A 306 -13.07 6.33 13.57
N LYS A 307 -12.01 5.52 13.51
CA LYS A 307 -10.62 5.95 13.66
C LYS A 307 -9.78 5.50 12.47
N ILE A 308 -8.56 6.00 12.36
CA ILE A 308 -7.58 5.45 11.44
C ILE A 308 -6.82 4.36 12.17
N VAL A 309 -6.78 3.16 11.60
CA VAL A 309 -5.83 2.11 11.97
C VAL A 309 -4.74 2.10 10.90
N ALA A 310 -3.49 2.14 11.31
CA ALA A 310 -2.33 2.11 10.41
C ALA A 310 -1.49 0.85 10.68
N SER A 311 -1.12 0.14 9.62
CA SER A 311 -0.11 -0.91 9.70
C SER A 311 1.26 -0.27 9.92
N CYS A 312 2.03 -0.78 10.88
CA CYS A 312 3.39 -0.35 11.12
C CYS A 312 4.33 -1.30 10.38
N PHE A 313 4.83 -0.86 9.22
CA PHE A 313 5.67 -1.69 8.33
C PHE A 313 7.01 -2.04 8.97
N ASP A 314 7.58 -1.08 9.70
CA ASP A 314 8.77 -1.23 10.52
C ASP A 314 9.89 -2.03 9.85
N LEU A 315 10.49 -1.45 8.83
CA LEU A 315 11.62 -2.04 8.13
C LEU A 315 12.67 -0.97 7.79
N VAL A 316 13.93 -1.25 8.05
CA VAL A 316 15.03 -0.33 7.69
C VAL A 316 15.21 -0.32 6.17
N THR A 317 14.79 0.78 5.54
CA THR A 317 14.77 0.92 4.08
C THR A 317 15.75 1.96 3.54
N GLY A 318 16.77 2.31 4.31
CA GLY A 318 17.82 3.25 3.94
C GLY A 318 17.68 4.63 4.60
N PRO A 319 18.54 5.59 4.24
CA PRO A 319 18.60 6.89 4.89
C PRO A 319 17.40 7.78 4.56
N GLY A 320 17.23 8.85 5.35
CA GLY A 320 16.22 9.88 5.09
C GLY A 320 14.83 9.55 5.64
N LYS A 321 14.70 8.48 6.42
CA LYS A 321 13.46 8.06 7.11
C LYS A 321 13.62 8.22 8.62
N VAL A 322 12.50 8.39 9.33
CA VAL A 322 12.50 8.49 10.79
C VAL A 322 12.81 7.14 11.41
N ASN A 323 12.22 6.05 10.90
CA ASN A 323 12.48 4.70 11.39
C ASN A 323 13.92 4.25 11.09
N THR A 324 14.63 3.78 12.12
CA THR A 324 16.06 3.40 12.03
C THR A 324 16.35 1.95 12.40
N ALA A 325 15.40 1.24 12.99
CA ALA A 325 15.55 -0.16 13.39
C ALA A 325 14.28 -0.94 13.06
N HIS A 326 14.33 -2.26 13.10
CA HIS A 326 13.19 -3.15 13.04
C HIS A 326 13.03 -3.82 14.40
N GLU A 327 11.84 -3.71 14.96
CA GLU A 327 11.52 -4.27 16.26
C GLU A 327 10.36 -5.27 16.21
N MET A 328 10.33 -6.16 17.18
CA MET A 328 9.26 -7.15 17.36
C MET A 328 8.64 -7.04 18.75
N PRO A 329 7.35 -7.32 18.88
CA PRO A 329 6.37 -7.75 17.88
C PRO A 329 5.95 -6.59 16.96
N ALA A 330 5.62 -6.88 15.71
CA ALA A 330 5.03 -5.90 14.80
C ALA A 330 3.70 -5.34 15.35
N THR A 331 3.36 -4.10 15.00
CA THR A 331 2.24 -3.37 15.59
C THR A 331 1.27 -2.81 14.56
N LEU A 332 0.05 -2.52 15.00
CA LEU A 332 -0.88 -1.61 14.36
C LEU A 332 -1.11 -0.41 15.29
N ALA A 333 -1.07 0.80 14.77
CA ALA A 333 -1.35 2.02 15.51
C ALA A 333 -2.77 2.52 15.25
N GLU A 334 -3.35 3.24 16.22
CA GLU A 334 -4.67 3.87 16.10
C GLU A 334 -4.55 5.40 16.23
N VAL A 335 -5.16 6.13 15.30
CA VAL A 335 -5.16 7.59 15.26
C VAL A 335 -6.59 8.12 15.21
N ASP A 336 -6.93 9.07 16.08
CA ASP A 336 -8.24 9.72 16.09
C ASP A 336 -8.41 10.63 14.88
N ILE A 337 -9.56 10.55 14.20
CA ILE A 337 -9.91 11.40 13.06
C ILE A 337 -10.46 12.77 13.50
N SER A 338 -11.13 12.82 14.67
CA SER A 338 -11.87 14.00 15.19
C SER A 338 -10.97 15.09 15.76
#